data_7eff50aa9f8d3907f57120ca0565849b
#
_entry.id   7eff50aa9f8d3907f57120ca0565849b
#
_cell.length_a   1.000
_cell.length_b   1.000
_cell.length_c   1.000
_cell.angle_alpha   90.00
_cell.angle_beta   90.00
_cell.angle_gamma   90.00
#
_symmetry.space_group_name_H-M   'P 1'
#
loop_
_entity.id
_entity.type
_entity.pdbx_description
1 polymer ?
#
loop_
_entity_poly.entity_id
_entity_poly.type
_entity_poly.pdbx_seq_one_letter_code
_entity_poly.pdbx_strand_id
1 'polypeptide(L)'
;MVDQNAAILVVDDVAENRDLLARRLRRLGLSRIDEAANGHEALAAIAKTPYDLVLLDIMMPELDGFGVLEALRADGRLNDLPVIVVSALNELDPVVRCIELGADDFIFKPFNPTLLRARVLATLEKKVLRDRTRDELKRKQAELNEARTLQLALVPPPFAGEAVGRQIAVAALLEPAKEVGGDLVDYFFIGDDQIVLALGDVSDKGAGAALMMARTHALFRALAARPDAPELFADPARAVGLVNEALARGNASCMFVTFALVSVDLATGVLAYVRAGHVPPYLARTDGSVARLGGGGGPALGIVEGFAYRADRAELTPGDRLLIVTDGFTEAQDPAGTLYGEAPIGELLAAGSGGQACLRSMVEAVRAFEAGEPQSDDMAAILLTFDVI
;
A
#
# COMPACT_ATOMS: atom_id res chain seq x y z
N MET A 1 -19.04 28.55 -4.19
CA MET A 1 -20.47 28.76 -4.51
C MET A 1 -21.20 27.51 -4.08
N VAL A 2 -22.24 27.66 -3.26
CA VAL A 2 -23.07 26.53 -2.82
C VAL A 2 -23.82 25.97 -4.04
N ASP A 3 -23.88 24.65 -4.15
CA ASP A 3 -24.61 23.99 -5.23
C ASP A 3 -26.12 24.27 -5.08
N GLN A 4 -26.69 24.97 -6.06
CA GLN A 4 -28.13 25.29 -6.09
C GLN A 4 -28.98 24.01 -6.24
N ASN A 5 -28.38 22.89 -6.62
CA ASN A 5 -29.02 21.58 -6.74
C ASN A 5 -28.96 20.75 -5.46
N ALA A 6 -28.40 21.27 -4.36
CA ALA A 6 -28.35 20.55 -3.10
C ALA A 6 -29.75 20.11 -2.66
N ALA A 7 -29.88 18.81 -2.34
CA ALA A 7 -31.12 18.22 -1.88
C ALA A 7 -31.24 18.38 -0.35
N ILE A 8 -32.31 18.99 0.10
CA ILE A 8 -32.54 19.29 1.53
C ILE A 8 -33.82 18.62 1.98
N LEU A 9 -33.76 17.96 3.12
CA LEU A 9 -34.94 17.46 3.81
C LEU A 9 -35.27 18.38 4.99
N VAL A 10 -36.50 18.87 5.04
CA VAL A 10 -37.06 19.65 6.15
C VAL A 10 -38.00 18.76 6.96
N VAL A 11 -37.68 18.57 8.23
CA VAL A 11 -38.44 17.70 9.13
C VAL A 11 -38.96 18.51 10.31
N ASP A 12 -40.27 18.64 10.41
CA ASP A 12 -40.96 19.36 11.49
C ASP A 12 -42.43 18.85 11.49
N ASP A 13 -43.05 18.63 12.65
CA ASP A 13 -44.41 18.14 12.73
C ASP A 13 -45.45 19.22 12.35
N VAL A 14 -45.09 20.49 12.49
CA VAL A 14 -45.94 21.65 12.16
C VAL A 14 -45.77 22.06 10.69
N ALA A 15 -46.84 21.92 9.90
CA ALA A 15 -46.85 22.22 8.47
C ALA A 15 -46.41 23.66 8.15
N GLU A 16 -46.82 24.61 8.95
CA GLU A 16 -46.47 26.05 8.80
C GLU A 16 -44.95 26.27 8.94
N ASN A 17 -44.30 25.52 9.83
CA ASN A 17 -42.84 25.58 10.01
C ASN A 17 -42.12 25.01 8.80
N ARG A 18 -42.57 23.84 8.28
CA ARG A 18 -42.00 23.24 7.06
C ARG A 18 -42.10 24.21 5.89
N ASP A 19 -43.30 24.77 5.63
CA ASP A 19 -43.51 25.69 4.53
C ASP A 19 -42.67 26.99 4.71
N LEU A 20 -42.55 27.52 5.93
CA LEU A 20 -41.71 28.69 6.19
C LEU A 20 -40.24 28.39 5.91
N LEU A 21 -39.70 27.25 6.37
CA LEU A 21 -38.32 26.87 6.13
C LEU A 21 -38.10 26.64 4.63
N ALA A 22 -38.97 25.88 3.96
CA ALA A 22 -38.89 25.61 2.52
C ALA A 22 -38.90 26.92 1.69
N ARG A 23 -39.79 27.89 1.99
CA ARG A 23 -39.78 29.21 1.33
C ARG A 23 -38.46 29.96 1.55
N ARG A 24 -37.90 29.93 2.75
CA ARG A 24 -36.62 30.59 3.06
C ARG A 24 -35.46 29.96 2.31
N LEU A 25 -35.39 28.61 2.25
CA LEU A 25 -34.40 27.88 1.48
C LEU A 25 -34.49 28.18 -0.02
N ARG A 26 -35.73 28.22 -0.57
CA ARG A 26 -35.94 28.61 -1.99
C ARG A 26 -35.43 30.02 -2.29
N ARG A 27 -35.55 30.99 -1.34
CA ARG A 27 -34.98 32.35 -1.49
C ARG A 27 -33.45 32.36 -1.48
N LEU A 28 -32.79 31.29 -0.97
CA LEU A 28 -31.34 31.13 -1.04
C LEU A 28 -30.89 30.49 -2.37
N GLY A 29 -31.82 30.17 -3.26
CA GLY A 29 -31.56 29.51 -4.54
C GLY A 29 -31.58 28.01 -4.47
N LEU A 30 -31.97 27.41 -3.32
CA LEU A 30 -32.06 25.96 -3.14
C LEU A 30 -33.42 25.48 -3.61
N SER A 31 -33.48 24.63 -4.62
CA SER A 31 -34.72 24.23 -5.30
C SER A 31 -35.21 22.82 -4.94
N ARG A 32 -34.30 21.90 -4.55
CA ARG A 32 -34.61 20.51 -4.21
C ARG A 32 -34.87 20.37 -2.71
N ILE A 33 -36.11 20.59 -2.31
CA ILE A 33 -36.53 20.57 -0.91
C ILE A 33 -37.67 19.60 -0.77
N ASP A 34 -37.42 18.55 0.02
CA ASP A 34 -38.44 17.59 0.43
C ASP A 34 -38.84 17.86 1.88
N GLU A 35 -40.01 17.40 2.28
CA GLU A 35 -40.59 17.62 3.60
C GLU A 35 -40.98 16.28 4.22
N ALA A 36 -40.83 16.17 5.54
CA ALA A 36 -41.30 15.07 6.35
C ALA A 36 -41.99 15.59 7.62
N ALA A 37 -43.08 14.96 8.03
CA ALA A 37 -43.89 15.43 9.14
C ALA A 37 -43.52 14.77 10.49
N ASN A 38 -42.66 13.75 10.49
CA ASN A 38 -42.21 13.05 11.70
C ASN A 38 -40.89 12.32 11.43
N GLY A 39 -40.28 11.75 12.48
CA GLY A 39 -38.99 11.05 12.36
C GLY A 39 -39.05 9.79 11.49
N HIS A 40 -40.17 9.06 11.47
CA HIS A 40 -40.31 7.87 10.64
C HIS A 40 -40.32 8.21 9.15
N GLU A 41 -41.06 9.26 8.77
CA GLU A 41 -41.06 9.75 7.39
C GLU A 41 -39.65 10.28 7.00
N ALA A 42 -38.98 10.96 7.93
CA ALA A 42 -37.61 11.44 7.70
C ALA A 42 -36.65 10.28 7.41
N LEU A 43 -36.62 9.24 8.24
CA LEU A 43 -35.77 8.07 8.02
C LEU A 43 -36.14 7.32 6.72
N ALA A 44 -37.44 7.18 6.42
CA ALA A 44 -37.90 6.59 5.17
C ALA A 44 -37.48 7.40 3.93
N ALA A 45 -37.50 8.72 3.99
CA ALA A 45 -37.04 9.61 2.93
C ALA A 45 -35.52 9.52 2.75
N ILE A 46 -34.74 9.57 3.85
CA ILE A 46 -33.28 9.45 3.84
C ILE A 46 -32.83 8.07 3.30
N ALA A 47 -33.61 7.02 3.53
CA ALA A 47 -33.30 5.68 2.98
C ALA A 47 -33.46 5.62 1.45
N LYS A 48 -34.34 6.43 0.87
CA LYS A 48 -34.68 6.41 -0.55
C LYS A 48 -33.91 7.44 -1.38
N THR A 49 -33.59 8.58 -0.78
CA THR A 49 -33.03 9.76 -1.48
C THR A 49 -31.76 10.21 -0.76
N PRO A 50 -30.64 10.42 -1.48
CA PRO A 50 -29.47 11.07 -0.90
C PRO A 50 -29.73 12.57 -0.72
N TYR A 51 -29.72 13.02 0.52
CA TYR A 51 -29.82 14.44 0.87
C TYR A 51 -28.44 15.03 1.18
N ASP A 52 -28.30 16.34 0.95
CA ASP A 52 -27.11 17.10 1.25
C ASP A 52 -27.19 17.79 2.62
N LEU A 53 -28.38 17.93 3.15
CA LEU A 53 -28.64 18.52 4.46
C LEU A 53 -30.01 18.10 4.96
N VAL A 54 -30.10 17.86 6.27
CA VAL A 54 -31.39 17.70 6.98
C VAL A 54 -31.55 18.86 7.96
N LEU A 55 -32.68 19.55 7.90
CA LEU A 55 -33.16 20.42 8.97
C LEU A 55 -34.14 19.63 9.80
N LEU A 56 -33.80 19.34 11.06
CA LEU A 56 -34.52 18.38 11.91
C LEU A 56 -35.07 19.06 13.16
N ASP A 57 -36.37 19.09 13.31
CA ASP A 57 -36.97 19.47 14.60
C ASP A 57 -36.69 18.40 15.67
N ILE A 58 -36.44 18.87 16.89
CA ILE A 58 -36.23 17.97 18.04
C ILE A 58 -37.55 17.39 18.54
N MET A 59 -38.55 18.25 18.67
CA MET A 59 -39.80 17.93 19.38
C MET A 59 -40.89 17.54 18.39
N MET A 60 -40.97 16.27 18.08
CA MET A 60 -41.98 15.70 17.17
C MET A 60 -42.67 14.49 17.80
N PRO A 61 -43.94 14.22 17.46
CA PRO A 61 -44.64 13.03 17.91
C PRO A 61 -44.08 11.75 17.25
N GLU A 62 -44.37 10.61 17.82
CA GLU A 62 -43.99 9.27 17.39
C GLU A 62 -42.49 8.99 17.52
N LEU A 63 -41.67 9.54 16.63
CA LEU A 63 -40.22 9.49 16.67
C LEU A 63 -39.67 10.93 16.66
N ASP A 64 -39.08 11.32 17.78
CA ASP A 64 -38.48 12.65 17.96
C ASP A 64 -37.13 12.81 17.23
N GLY A 65 -36.58 14.04 17.26
CA GLY A 65 -35.30 14.33 16.62
C GLY A 65 -34.10 13.58 17.21
N PHE A 66 -34.16 13.23 18.51
CA PHE A 66 -33.10 12.42 19.13
C PHE A 66 -33.14 11.00 18.57
N GLY A 67 -34.31 10.39 18.48
CA GLY A 67 -34.46 9.05 17.90
C GLY A 67 -34.00 8.98 16.43
N VAL A 68 -34.24 10.05 15.64
CA VAL A 68 -33.72 10.15 14.28
C VAL A 68 -32.19 10.20 14.26
N LEU A 69 -31.58 11.02 15.12
CA LEU A 69 -30.10 11.12 15.20
C LEU A 69 -29.48 9.81 15.67
N GLU A 70 -30.06 9.16 16.67
CA GLU A 70 -29.61 7.85 17.17
C GLU A 70 -29.66 6.78 16.05
N ALA A 71 -30.73 6.73 15.28
CA ALA A 71 -30.86 5.82 14.15
C ALA A 71 -29.82 6.10 13.06
N LEU A 72 -29.63 7.37 12.66
CA LEU A 72 -28.64 7.76 11.67
C LEU A 72 -27.20 7.51 12.12
N ARG A 73 -26.93 7.66 13.43
CA ARG A 73 -25.63 7.34 14.03
C ARG A 73 -25.36 5.85 14.01
N ALA A 74 -26.35 5.03 14.39
CA ALA A 74 -26.24 3.57 14.36
C ALA A 74 -25.94 3.03 12.96
N ASP A 75 -26.54 3.66 11.92
CA ASP A 75 -26.32 3.34 10.52
C ASP A 75 -25.03 3.97 9.95
N GLY A 76 -24.27 4.76 10.71
CA GLY A 76 -23.07 5.47 10.25
C GLY A 76 -23.34 6.61 9.27
N ARG A 77 -24.59 6.99 9.03
CA ARG A 77 -24.99 7.99 8.02
C ARG A 77 -24.64 9.43 8.42
N LEU A 78 -24.53 9.75 9.71
CA LEU A 78 -24.13 11.10 10.16
C LEU A 78 -22.73 11.49 9.69
N ASN A 79 -21.89 10.55 9.30
CA ASN A 79 -20.59 10.86 8.71
C ASN A 79 -20.71 11.55 7.34
N ASP A 80 -21.80 11.31 6.61
CA ASP A 80 -21.98 11.76 5.23
C ASP A 80 -23.16 12.72 5.06
N LEU A 81 -24.13 12.68 5.97
CA LEU A 81 -25.35 13.48 5.95
C LEU A 81 -25.34 14.50 7.09
N PRO A 82 -25.04 15.76 6.81
CA PRO A 82 -25.08 16.79 7.84
C PRO A 82 -26.52 17.07 8.29
N VAL A 83 -26.68 17.26 9.61
CA VAL A 83 -27.96 17.56 10.24
C VAL A 83 -27.85 18.87 11.03
N ILE A 84 -28.71 19.84 10.71
CA ILE A 84 -28.94 21.03 11.53
C ILE A 84 -30.20 20.83 12.33
N VAL A 85 -30.08 20.87 13.64
CA VAL A 85 -31.21 20.69 14.54
C VAL A 85 -31.97 22.01 14.71
N VAL A 86 -33.28 21.93 14.80
CA VAL A 86 -34.16 23.04 15.04
C VAL A 86 -34.78 22.89 16.44
N SER A 87 -34.68 23.91 17.29
CA SER A 87 -35.14 23.83 18.69
C SER A 87 -35.83 25.11 19.15
N ALA A 88 -36.60 25.03 20.21
CA ALA A 88 -37.17 26.23 20.87
C ALA A 88 -36.11 27.00 21.67
N LEU A 89 -36.30 28.30 21.83
CA LEU A 89 -35.28 29.25 22.33
C LEU A 89 -34.81 29.00 23.78
N ASN A 90 -35.53 28.18 24.58
CA ASN A 90 -35.26 28.00 26.00
C ASN A 90 -34.69 26.64 26.38
N GLU A 91 -34.21 25.84 25.40
CA GLU A 91 -33.81 24.46 25.62
C GLU A 91 -32.35 24.27 25.16
N LEU A 92 -31.39 24.64 26.00
CA LEU A 92 -29.94 24.41 25.70
C LEU A 92 -29.55 22.94 25.89
N ASP A 93 -30.04 22.29 26.92
CA ASP A 93 -29.68 20.88 27.21
C ASP A 93 -30.03 19.91 26.08
N PRO A 94 -31.23 19.96 25.44
CA PRO A 94 -31.55 19.19 24.27
C PRO A 94 -30.63 19.43 23.08
N VAL A 95 -30.21 20.67 22.86
CA VAL A 95 -29.29 21.06 21.77
C VAL A 95 -27.91 20.46 22.00
N VAL A 96 -27.37 20.55 23.22
CA VAL A 96 -26.09 19.92 23.58
C VAL A 96 -26.13 18.43 23.30
N ARG A 97 -27.18 17.74 23.75
CA ARG A 97 -27.37 16.30 23.47
C ARG A 97 -27.39 15.99 21.97
N CYS A 98 -28.04 16.82 21.14
CA CYS A 98 -28.06 16.60 19.70
C CYS A 98 -26.66 16.72 19.07
N ILE A 99 -25.84 17.69 19.51
CA ILE A 99 -24.46 17.86 19.06
C ILE A 99 -23.61 16.63 19.48
N GLU A 100 -23.77 16.16 20.71
CA GLU A 100 -23.11 14.92 21.19
C GLU A 100 -23.52 13.67 20.41
N LEU A 101 -24.75 13.63 19.91
CA LEU A 101 -25.24 12.58 19.03
C LEU A 101 -24.69 12.68 17.61
N GLY A 102 -24.14 13.82 17.22
CA GLY A 102 -23.49 14.04 15.91
C GLY A 102 -24.21 15.02 14.98
N ALA A 103 -25.13 15.85 15.48
CA ALA A 103 -25.65 16.97 14.69
C ALA A 103 -24.54 17.99 14.40
N ASP A 104 -24.51 18.52 13.17
CA ASP A 104 -23.47 19.47 12.73
C ASP A 104 -23.67 20.88 13.28
N ASP A 105 -24.92 21.29 13.53
CA ASP A 105 -25.28 22.62 14.01
C ASP A 105 -26.72 22.67 14.54
N PHE A 106 -27.12 23.85 15.03
CA PHE A 106 -28.50 24.09 15.50
C PHE A 106 -29.03 25.50 15.16
N ILE A 107 -30.36 25.63 15.13
CA ILE A 107 -31.08 26.90 14.90
C ILE A 107 -32.25 26.98 15.86
N PHE A 108 -32.39 28.14 16.52
CA PHE A 108 -33.54 28.38 17.42
C PHE A 108 -34.77 28.91 16.68
N LYS A 109 -35.94 28.46 17.11
CA LYS A 109 -37.23 29.05 16.76
C LYS A 109 -37.48 30.29 17.67
N PRO A 110 -37.97 31.44 17.16
CA PRO A 110 -38.37 31.70 15.77
C PRO A 110 -37.16 31.88 14.84
N PHE A 111 -37.28 31.38 13.60
CA PHE A 111 -36.18 31.35 12.65
C PHE A 111 -35.70 32.75 12.24
N ASN A 112 -34.52 33.14 12.66
CA ASN A 112 -33.84 34.32 12.11
C ASN A 112 -33.35 34.05 10.68
N PRO A 113 -33.79 34.80 9.64
CA PRO A 113 -33.43 34.53 8.26
C PRO A 113 -31.91 34.59 7.99
N THR A 114 -31.21 35.51 8.62
CA THR A 114 -29.78 35.70 8.45
C THR A 114 -29.01 34.57 9.07
N LEU A 115 -29.42 34.09 10.26
CA LEU A 115 -28.80 32.96 10.94
C LEU A 115 -29.06 31.66 10.19
N LEU A 116 -30.30 31.41 9.76
CA LEU A 116 -30.64 30.24 8.94
C LEU A 116 -29.77 30.19 7.67
N ARG A 117 -29.70 31.32 6.95
CA ARG A 117 -28.82 31.42 5.77
C ARG A 117 -27.36 31.07 6.09
N ALA A 118 -26.79 31.67 7.12
CA ALA A 118 -25.39 31.49 7.49
C ALA A 118 -25.10 30.04 7.83
N ARG A 119 -25.94 29.38 8.64
CA ARG A 119 -25.78 28.00 9.07
C ARG A 119 -25.92 27.01 7.91
N VAL A 120 -26.99 27.13 7.11
CA VAL A 120 -27.25 26.25 5.96
C VAL A 120 -26.10 26.37 4.96
N LEU A 121 -25.68 27.58 4.59
CA LEU A 121 -24.60 27.75 3.60
C LEU A 121 -23.28 27.22 4.12
N ALA A 122 -22.91 27.48 5.38
CA ALA A 122 -21.67 26.95 5.98
C ALA A 122 -21.65 25.44 6.05
N THR A 123 -22.77 24.81 6.44
CA THR A 123 -22.88 23.36 6.52
C THR A 123 -22.79 22.70 5.13
N LEU A 124 -23.47 23.27 4.12
CA LEU A 124 -23.38 22.77 2.74
C LEU A 124 -21.97 22.93 2.16
N GLU A 125 -21.30 24.08 2.43
CA GLU A 125 -19.92 24.30 2.01
C GLU A 125 -18.95 23.29 2.64
N LYS A 126 -19.09 23.04 3.95
CA LYS A 126 -18.31 22.03 4.67
C LYS A 126 -18.51 20.63 4.07
N LYS A 127 -19.77 20.28 3.73
CA LYS A 127 -20.08 19.00 3.08
C LYS A 127 -19.39 18.88 1.71
N VAL A 128 -19.51 19.88 0.86
CA VAL A 128 -18.89 19.89 -0.48
C VAL A 128 -17.37 19.72 -0.39
N LEU A 129 -16.70 20.39 0.55
CA LEU A 129 -15.27 20.27 0.75
C LEU A 129 -14.90 18.85 1.23
N ARG A 130 -15.65 18.31 2.19
CA ARG A 130 -15.44 16.94 2.70
C ARG A 130 -15.60 15.90 1.59
N ASP A 131 -16.66 16.01 0.79
CA ASP A 131 -16.94 15.08 -0.31
C ASP A 131 -15.85 15.13 -1.38
N ARG A 132 -15.38 16.33 -1.76
CA ARG A 132 -14.26 16.50 -2.70
C ARG A 132 -12.97 15.85 -2.18
N THR A 133 -12.62 16.11 -0.92
CA THR A 133 -11.41 15.53 -0.32
C THR A 133 -11.51 14.00 -0.30
N ARG A 134 -12.67 13.44 0.02
CA ARG A 134 -12.90 11.99 0.01
C ARG A 134 -12.76 11.41 -1.40
N ASP A 135 -13.32 12.06 -2.40
CA ASP A 135 -13.26 11.59 -3.78
C ASP A 135 -11.82 11.69 -4.35
N GLU A 136 -11.08 12.74 -3.99
CA GLU A 136 -9.66 12.86 -4.33
C GLU A 136 -8.82 11.75 -3.68
N LEU A 137 -9.07 11.44 -2.40
CA LEU A 137 -8.38 10.36 -1.69
C LEU A 137 -8.68 9.00 -2.34
N LYS A 138 -9.95 8.72 -2.66
CA LYS A 138 -10.35 7.49 -3.35
C LYS A 138 -9.67 7.34 -4.71
N ARG A 139 -9.60 8.44 -5.48
CA ARG A 139 -8.93 8.42 -6.78
C ARG A 139 -7.43 8.15 -6.65
N LYS A 140 -6.75 8.86 -5.72
CA LYS A 140 -5.33 8.62 -5.46
C LYS A 140 -5.06 7.18 -5.01
N GLN A 141 -5.90 6.62 -4.14
CA GLN A 141 -5.76 5.23 -3.71
C GLN A 141 -5.94 4.25 -4.87
N ALA A 142 -6.89 4.50 -5.78
CA ALA A 142 -7.08 3.66 -6.97
C ALA A 142 -5.86 3.72 -7.91
N GLU A 143 -5.29 4.91 -8.15
CA GLU A 143 -4.08 5.10 -8.95
C GLU A 143 -2.87 4.35 -8.35
N LEU A 144 -2.71 4.41 -7.02
CA LEU A 144 -1.62 3.69 -6.32
C LEU A 144 -1.82 2.17 -6.35
N ASN A 145 -3.06 1.68 -6.21
CA ASN A 145 -3.37 0.25 -6.32
C ASN A 145 -3.09 -0.29 -7.74
N GLU A 146 -3.37 0.51 -8.78
CA GLU A 146 -3.00 0.16 -10.16
C GLU A 146 -1.48 0.07 -10.31
N ALA A 147 -0.73 1.06 -9.81
CA ALA A 147 0.73 1.04 -9.82
C ALA A 147 1.30 -0.18 -9.08
N ARG A 148 0.73 -0.55 -7.91
CA ARG A 148 1.08 -1.78 -7.19
C ARG A 148 0.87 -3.02 -8.05
N THR A 149 -0.26 -3.11 -8.73
CA THR A 149 -0.56 -4.26 -9.59
C THR A 149 0.45 -4.41 -10.72
N LEU A 150 0.85 -3.29 -11.34
CA LEU A 150 1.89 -3.27 -12.38
C LEU A 150 3.26 -3.65 -11.83
N GLN A 151 3.62 -3.20 -10.63
CA GLN A 151 4.87 -3.57 -9.98
C GLN A 151 4.93 -5.07 -9.67
N LEU A 152 3.89 -5.62 -9.06
CA LEU A 152 3.82 -7.05 -8.74
C LEU A 152 3.83 -7.94 -9.99
N ALA A 153 3.37 -7.44 -11.13
CA ALA A 153 3.46 -8.13 -12.41
C ALA A 153 4.90 -8.24 -12.97
N LEU A 154 5.85 -7.48 -12.43
CA LEU A 154 7.28 -7.62 -12.77
C LEU A 154 7.92 -8.82 -12.07
N VAL A 155 7.37 -9.27 -10.93
CA VAL A 155 7.88 -10.43 -10.21
C VAL A 155 7.63 -11.69 -11.05
N PRO A 156 8.68 -12.44 -11.41
CA PRO A 156 8.50 -13.61 -12.25
C PRO A 156 7.73 -14.71 -11.51
N PRO A 157 6.90 -15.50 -12.22
CA PRO A 157 6.17 -16.61 -11.61
C PRO A 157 7.15 -17.69 -11.13
N PRO A 158 6.78 -18.52 -10.14
CA PRO A 158 7.62 -19.63 -9.72
C PRO A 158 7.94 -20.57 -10.88
N PHE A 159 9.16 -21.03 -10.93
CA PHE A 159 9.62 -22.03 -11.91
C PHE A 159 9.95 -23.35 -11.19
N ALA A 160 9.54 -24.46 -11.77
CA ALA A 160 9.99 -25.79 -11.39
C ALA A 160 10.07 -26.62 -12.66
N GLY A 161 11.27 -27.11 -13.00
CA GLY A 161 11.50 -27.84 -14.23
C GLY A 161 12.92 -28.31 -14.39
N GLU A 162 13.19 -28.98 -15.50
CA GLU A 162 14.50 -29.46 -15.87
C GLU A 162 15.24 -28.45 -16.74
N ALA A 163 16.51 -28.22 -16.41
CA ALA A 163 17.45 -27.47 -17.23
C ALA A 163 18.80 -28.19 -17.22
N VAL A 164 19.35 -28.47 -18.41
CA VAL A 164 20.64 -29.16 -18.61
C VAL A 164 20.74 -30.51 -17.83
N GLY A 165 19.64 -31.26 -17.79
CA GLY A 165 19.58 -32.56 -17.08
C GLY A 165 19.50 -32.43 -15.55
N ARG A 166 19.25 -31.24 -15.00
CA ARG A 166 19.09 -31.01 -13.56
C ARG A 166 17.69 -30.48 -13.24
N GLN A 167 17.14 -30.90 -12.13
CA GLN A 167 15.86 -30.42 -11.63
C GLN A 167 16.09 -29.12 -10.84
N ILE A 168 15.45 -28.03 -11.24
CA ILE A 168 15.63 -26.72 -10.64
C ILE A 168 14.27 -26.16 -10.21
N ALA A 169 14.21 -25.56 -9.05
CA ALA A 169 13.05 -24.78 -8.62
C ALA A 169 13.48 -23.39 -8.18
N VAL A 170 12.76 -22.39 -8.68
CA VAL A 170 12.95 -20.98 -8.27
C VAL A 170 11.62 -20.42 -7.78
N ALA A 171 11.64 -19.79 -6.63
CA ALA A 171 10.53 -19.04 -6.08
C ALA A 171 10.95 -17.59 -5.84
N ALA A 172 10.07 -16.66 -6.15
CA ALA A 172 10.24 -15.22 -5.90
C ALA A 172 9.03 -14.70 -5.13
N LEU A 173 9.28 -13.73 -4.24
CA LEU A 173 8.26 -13.10 -3.42
C LEU A 173 8.57 -11.62 -3.28
N LEU A 174 7.54 -10.78 -3.37
CA LEU A 174 7.57 -9.36 -3.06
C LEU A 174 6.32 -8.98 -2.29
N GLU A 175 6.48 -8.47 -1.08
CA GLU A 175 5.42 -7.90 -0.25
C GLU A 175 5.74 -6.44 0.06
N PRO A 176 5.20 -5.48 -0.68
CA PRO A 176 5.42 -4.06 -0.41
C PRO A 176 4.79 -3.64 0.91
N ALA A 177 5.53 -2.84 1.72
CA ALA A 177 5.04 -2.25 2.96
C ALA A 177 4.02 -1.13 2.74
N LYS A 178 4.11 -0.46 1.58
CA LYS A 178 3.17 0.57 1.12
C LYS A 178 2.51 0.14 -0.18
N GLU A 179 1.72 1.04 -0.75
CA GLU A 179 1.05 0.78 -2.03
C GLU A 179 2.03 0.45 -3.16
N VAL A 180 3.21 1.12 -3.16
CA VAL A 180 4.29 0.88 -4.14
C VAL A 180 5.61 0.84 -3.39
N GLY A 181 6.40 -0.20 -3.64
CA GLY A 181 7.69 -0.45 -2.98
C GLY A 181 8.90 -0.06 -3.81
N GLY A 182 10.07 -0.04 -3.15
CA GLY A 182 11.39 0.14 -3.77
C GLY A 182 12.05 -1.16 -4.19
N ASP A 183 11.59 -2.29 -3.66
CA ASP A 183 12.22 -3.59 -3.87
C ASP A 183 12.07 -4.09 -5.31
N LEU A 184 13.16 -4.66 -5.82
CA LEU A 184 13.26 -5.32 -7.11
C LEU A 184 13.51 -6.80 -6.89
N VAL A 185 12.67 -7.64 -7.49
CA VAL A 185 12.81 -9.09 -7.48
C VAL A 185 12.73 -9.59 -8.92
N ASP A 186 13.78 -10.25 -9.39
CA ASP A 186 13.78 -10.82 -10.72
C ASP A 186 14.66 -12.07 -10.84
N TYR A 187 14.28 -12.99 -11.69
CA TYR A 187 15.17 -14.04 -12.19
C TYR A 187 14.87 -14.34 -13.64
N PHE A 188 15.87 -14.77 -14.37
CA PHE A 188 15.76 -15.11 -15.78
C PHE A 188 16.83 -16.10 -16.22
N PHE A 189 16.53 -16.84 -17.26
CA PHE A 189 17.48 -17.72 -17.91
C PHE A 189 18.22 -16.99 -19.02
N ILE A 190 19.48 -17.34 -19.22
CA ILE A 190 20.30 -16.93 -20.35
C ILE A 190 20.76 -18.20 -21.05
N GLY A 191 20.26 -18.42 -22.26
CA GLY A 191 20.38 -19.73 -22.90
C GLY A 191 19.68 -20.82 -22.09
N ASP A 192 20.20 -22.05 -22.19
CA ASP A 192 19.62 -23.22 -21.54
C ASP A 192 20.35 -23.60 -20.24
N ASP A 193 21.56 -23.04 -20.01
CA ASP A 193 22.52 -23.47 -19.00
C ASP A 193 22.86 -22.43 -17.94
N GLN A 194 22.29 -21.23 -18.03
CA GLN A 194 22.58 -20.16 -17.06
C GLN A 194 21.30 -19.55 -16.49
N ILE A 195 21.23 -19.40 -15.17
CA ILE A 195 20.18 -18.64 -14.49
C ILE A 195 20.78 -17.45 -13.73
N VAL A 196 20.09 -16.31 -13.79
CA VAL A 196 20.45 -15.10 -13.08
C VAL A 196 19.37 -14.78 -12.07
N LEU A 197 19.76 -14.52 -10.83
CA LEU A 197 18.90 -14.06 -9.74
C LEU A 197 19.30 -12.62 -9.41
N ALA A 198 18.33 -11.72 -9.33
CA ALA A 198 18.54 -10.29 -9.10
C ALA A 198 17.58 -9.80 -8.01
N LEU A 199 18.13 -9.31 -6.91
CA LEU A 199 17.38 -8.70 -5.83
C LEU A 199 17.97 -7.34 -5.51
N GLY A 200 17.14 -6.33 -5.29
CA GLY A 200 17.58 -4.99 -4.94
C GLY A 200 16.55 -4.25 -4.12
N ASP A 201 17.03 -3.30 -3.33
CA ASP A 201 16.22 -2.39 -2.53
C ASP A 201 16.67 -0.94 -2.78
N VAL A 202 15.72 -0.06 -3.05
CA VAL A 202 15.96 1.36 -3.35
C VAL A 202 15.87 2.19 -2.08
N SER A 203 16.87 3.04 -1.87
CA SER A 203 16.99 3.96 -0.74
C SER A 203 15.90 5.02 -0.70
N ASP A 204 14.70 4.78 -0.60
CA ASP A 204 13.56 5.71 -0.40
C ASP A 204 12.27 4.89 -0.58
N LYS A 205 11.11 5.52 -0.41
CA LYS A 205 9.82 4.86 -0.53
C LYS A 205 8.86 5.65 -1.43
N GLY A 206 7.92 4.94 -2.03
CA GLY A 206 6.90 5.53 -2.87
C GLY A 206 7.29 5.68 -4.34
N ALA A 207 6.67 6.61 -5.06
CA ALA A 207 6.76 6.69 -6.52
C ALA A 207 8.20 6.89 -7.06
N GLY A 208 9.04 7.65 -6.35
CA GLY A 208 10.45 7.84 -6.73
C GLY A 208 11.24 6.54 -6.70
N ALA A 209 11.10 5.79 -5.60
CA ALA A 209 11.73 4.48 -5.43
C ALA A 209 11.24 3.47 -6.48
N ALA A 210 9.94 3.42 -6.73
CA ALA A 210 9.35 2.54 -7.75
C ALA A 210 9.89 2.84 -9.17
N LEU A 211 10.09 4.12 -9.52
CA LEU A 211 10.69 4.49 -10.81
C LEU A 211 12.16 4.09 -10.91
N MET A 212 12.93 4.26 -9.82
CA MET A 212 14.33 3.84 -9.77
C MET A 212 14.44 2.31 -9.84
N MET A 213 13.58 1.58 -9.15
CA MET A 213 13.44 0.13 -9.24
C MET A 213 13.14 -0.32 -10.67
N ALA A 214 12.11 0.25 -11.30
CA ALA A 214 11.73 -0.08 -12.67
C ALA A 214 12.86 0.22 -13.69
N ARG A 215 13.58 1.34 -13.51
CA ARG A 215 14.77 1.68 -14.31
C ARG A 215 15.86 0.63 -14.13
N THR A 216 16.15 0.22 -12.90
CA THR A 216 17.16 -0.79 -12.58
C THR A 216 16.81 -2.13 -13.21
N HIS A 217 15.55 -2.57 -13.03
CA HIS A 217 15.01 -3.79 -13.65
C HIS A 217 15.16 -3.77 -15.17
N ALA A 218 14.71 -2.69 -15.83
CA ALA A 218 14.80 -2.55 -17.28
C ALA A 218 16.24 -2.59 -17.80
N LEU A 219 17.20 -2.00 -17.08
CA LEU A 219 18.61 -2.03 -17.45
C LEU A 219 19.17 -3.47 -17.42
N PHE A 220 18.91 -4.25 -16.36
CA PHE A 220 19.36 -5.64 -16.31
C PHE A 220 18.69 -6.50 -17.39
N ARG A 221 17.38 -6.33 -17.62
CA ARG A 221 16.68 -7.04 -18.69
C ARG A 221 17.19 -6.67 -20.10
N ALA A 222 17.55 -5.41 -20.31
CA ALA A 222 18.18 -4.99 -21.56
C ALA A 222 19.57 -5.61 -21.77
N LEU A 223 20.36 -5.76 -20.70
CA LEU A 223 21.64 -6.47 -20.78
C LEU A 223 21.43 -7.97 -21.05
N ALA A 224 20.42 -8.59 -20.45
CA ALA A 224 20.09 -10.01 -20.67
C ALA A 224 19.62 -10.32 -22.11
N ALA A 225 19.09 -9.32 -22.82
CA ALA A 225 18.67 -9.46 -24.22
C ALA A 225 19.80 -9.30 -25.24
N ARG A 226 21.03 -9.01 -24.80
CA ARG A 226 22.18 -8.84 -25.70
C ARG A 226 22.72 -10.17 -26.22
N PRO A 227 23.32 -10.21 -27.41
CA PRO A 227 23.98 -11.41 -27.92
C PRO A 227 25.15 -11.92 -27.05
N ASP A 228 25.84 -11.01 -26.35
CA ASP A 228 26.94 -11.30 -25.43
C ASP A 228 26.50 -11.48 -23.96
N ALA A 229 25.21 -11.67 -23.72
CA ALA A 229 24.65 -11.86 -22.37
C ALA A 229 25.27 -13.07 -21.63
N PRO A 230 25.49 -14.24 -22.24
CA PRO A 230 26.11 -15.37 -21.55
C PRO A 230 27.47 -15.03 -20.95
N GLU A 231 28.36 -14.41 -21.74
CA GLU A 231 29.68 -14.00 -21.29
C GLU A 231 29.63 -12.82 -20.30
N LEU A 232 28.67 -11.91 -20.49
CA LEU A 232 28.48 -10.76 -19.59
C LEU A 232 28.04 -11.20 -18.20
N PHE A 233 27.08 -12.12 -18.10
CA PHE A 233 26.58 -12.59 -16.82
C PHE A 233 27.40 -13.75 -16.23
N ALA A 234 28.30 -14.38 -16.97
CA ALA A 234 29.32 -15.27 -16.40
C ALA A 234 30.31 -14.52 -15.49
N ASP A 235 30.45 -13.18 -15.70
CA ASP A 235 31.10 -12.26 -14.79
C ASP A 235 30.09 -11.17 -14.36
N PRO A 236 29.27 -11.43 -13.35
CA PRO A 236 28.20 -10.51 -12.94
C PRO A 236 28.72 -9.12 -12.52
N ALA A 237 30.00 -8.98 -12.15
CA ALA A 237 30.60 -7.69 -11.82
C ALA A 237 30.58 -6.72 -13.00
N ARG A 238 30.71 -7.22 -14.22
CA ARG A 238 30.62 -6.40 -15.44
C ARG A 238 29.21 -5.88 -15.66
N ALA A 239 28.20 -6.74 -15.51
CA ALA A 239 26.80 -6.34 -15.66
C ALA A 239 26.40 -5.29 -14.59
N VAL A 240 26.77 -5.52 -13.33
CA VAL A 240 26.55 -4.59 -12.22
C VAL A 240 27.26 -3.26 -12.47
N GLY A 241 28.50 -3.26 -12.96
CA GLY A 241 29.24 -2.05 -13.30
C GLY A 241 28.57 -1.21 -14.39
N LEU A 242 28.07 -1.84 -15.46
CA LEU A 242 27.34 -1.14 -16.52
C LEU A 242 26.04 -0.50 -16.03
N VAL A 243 25.28 -1.21 -15.17
CA VAL A 243 24.04 -0.68 -14.57
C VAL A 243 24.37 0.46 -13.60
N ASN A 244 25.38 0.29 -12.74
CA ASN A 244 25.84 1.36 -11.84
C ASN A 244 26.18 2.64 -12.60
N GLU A 245 26.96 2.54 -13.67
CA GLU A 245 27.33 3.68 -14.53
C GLU A 245 26.09 4.40 -15.08
N ALA A 246 25.10 3.63 -15.57
CA ALA A 246 23.85 4.17 -16.08
C ALA A 246 23.00 4.84 -14.99
N LEU A 247 23.01 4.31 -13.77
CA LEU A 247 22.25 4.87 -12.64
C LEU A 247 22.92 6.08 -12.03
N ALA A 248 24.24 6.09 -11.91
CA ALA A 248 25.01 7.20 -11.32
C ALA A 248 24.95 8.46 -12.19
N ARG A 249 24.91 8.31 -13.52
CA ARG A 249 24.80 9.45 -14.43
C ARG A 249 23.51 10.21 -14.25
N GLY A 250 23.64 11.50 -13.87
CA GLY A 250 22.50 12.39 -13.70
C GLY A 250 21.62 12.11 -12.49
N ASN A 251 22.14 11.39 -11.49
CA ASN A 251 21.46 11.07 -10.24
C ASN A 251 21.45 12.26 -9.26
N ALA A 252 20.75 13.33 -9.64
CA ALA A 252 20.66 14.54 -8.82
C ALA A 252 19.92 14.34 -7.50
N SER A 253 19.06 13.32 -7.43
CA SER A 253 18.31 12.95 -6.22
C SER A 253 19.13 12.14 -5.21
N CYS A 254 20.35 11.73 -5.56
CA CYS A 254 21.20 10.87 -4.74
C CYS A 254 20.53 9.55 -4.30
N MET A 255 19.57 9.05 -5.06
CA MET A 255 18.95 7.76 -4.81
C MET A 255 19.92 6.64 -5.16
N PHE A 256 19.91 5.57 -4.39
CA PHE A 256 20.76 4.42 -4.62
C PHE A 256 19.96 3.12 -4.50
N VAL A 257 20.55 2.04 -5.02
CA VAL A 257 19.95 0.72 -4.95
C VAL A 257 20.93 -0.23 -4.31
N THR A 258 20.58 -0.81 -3.15
CA THR A 258 21.32 -1.97 -2.67
C THR A 258 20.98 -3.15 -3.57
N PHE A 259 21.97 -3.92 -4.03
CA PHE A 259 21.71 -4.91 -5.07
C PHE A 259 22.57 -6.16 -4.90
N ALA A 260 21.95 -7.32 -5.07
CA ALA A 260 22.60 -8.62 -5.18
C ALA A 260 22.28 -9.24 -6.55
N LEU A 261 23.34 -9.58 -7.29
CA LEU A 261 23.24 -10.32 -8.56
C LEU A 261 23.99 -11.64 -8.41
N VAL A 262 23.28 -12.73 -8.64
CA VAL A 262 23.86 -14.08 -8.67
C VAL A 262 23.63 -14.70 -10.02
N SER A 263 24.68 -15.21 -10.64
CA SER A 263 24.63 -15.99 -11.88
C SER A 263 25.08 -17.41 -11.60
N VAL A 264 24.28 -18.39 -11.98
CA VAL A 264 24.55 -19.81 -11.75
C VAL A 264 24.68 -20.50 -13.10
N ASP A 265 25.81 -21.18 -13.32
CA ASP A 265 25.98 -22.17 -14.37
C ASP A 265 25.31 -23.47 -13.94
N LEU A 266 24.23 -23.82 -14.61
CA LEU A 266 23.39 -24.95 -14.25
C LEU A 266 24.02 -26.31 -14.58
N ALA A 267 24.96 -26.35 -15.54
CA ALA A 267 25.66 -27.59 -15.87
C ALA A 267 26.68 -27.98 -14.79
N THR A 268 27.39 -26.98 -14.25
CA THR A 268 28.47 -27.20 -13.27
C THR A 268 28.05 -26.98 -11.82
N GLY A 269 27.00 -26.18 -11.57
CA GLY A 269 26.61 -25.72 -10.22
C GLY A 269 27.48 -24.54 -9.73
N VAL A 270 28.43 -24.06 -10.52
CA VAL A 270 29.25 -22.91 -10.14
C VAL A 270 28.39 -21.64 -10.18
N LEU A 271 28.37 -20.89 -9.08
CA LEU A 271 27.78 -19.57 -9.03
C LEU A 271 28.83 -18.46 -8.91
N ALA A 272 28.60 -17.37 -9.59
CA ALA A 272 29.31 -16.12 -9.39
C ALA A 272 28.34 -15.06 -8.86
N TYR A 273 28.74 -14.23 -7.90
CA TYR A 273 27.85 -13.26 -7.28
C TYR A 273 28.54 -11.94 -6.98
N VAL A 274 27.74 -10.86 -6.99
CA VAL A 274 28.13 -9.50 -6.61
C VAL A 274 27.12 -8.93 -5.65
N ARG A 275 27.60 -8.23 -4.63
CA ARG A 275 26.79 -7.43 -3.72
C ARG A 275 27.16 -5.95 -3.84
N ALA A 276 26.21 -5.14 -4.20
CA ALA A 276 26.34 -3.67 -4.22
C ALA A 276 25.60 -3.10 -3.00
N GLY A 277 26.23 -3.13 -1.82
CA GLY A 277 25.64 -2.67 -0.56
C GLY A 277 24.53 -3.59 0.02
N HIS A 278 24.26 -4.72 -0.59
CA HIS A 278 23.14 -5.61 -0.20
C HIS A 278 23.53 -6.63 0.85
N VAL A 279 22.51 -7.15 1.57
CA VAL A 279 22.65 -8.27 2.53
C VAL A 279 23.26 -9.49 1.85
N PRO A 280 24.17 -10.24 2.52
CA PRO A 280 24.76 -11.45 1.93
C PRO A 280 23.72 -12.54 1.70
N PRO A 281 23.71 -13.21 0.52
CA PRO A 281 22.89 -14.38 0.26
C PRO A 281 23.18 -15.51 1.26
N TYR A 282 22.17 -16.32 1.55
CA TYR A 282 22.27 -17.51 2.39
C TYR A 282 22.37 -18.75 1.50
N LEU A 283 23.31 -19.62 1.82
CA LEU A 283 23.49 -20.91 1.15
C LEU A 283 23.27 -22.02 2.17
N ALA A 284 22.15 -22.73 2.06
CA ALA A 284 21.84 -23.88 2.87
C ALA A 284 22.26 -25.17 2.16
N ARG A 285 23.04 -26.00 2.87
CA ARG A 285 23.48 -27.30 2.40
C ARG A 285 22.51 -28.41 2.83
N THR A 286 22.62 -29.55 2.17
CA THR A 286 21.80 -30.72 2.50
C THR A 286 22.08 -31.30 3.89
N ASP A 287 23.25 -31.02 4.48
CA ASP A 287 23.60 -31.42 5.85
C ASP A 287 22.96 -30.51 6.94
N GLY A 288 22.18 -29.51 6.52
CA GLY A 288 21.53 -28.56 7.41
C GLY A 288 22.37 -27.33 7.75
N SER A 289 23.64 -27.28 7.32
CA SER A 289 24.46 -26.07 7.53
C SER A 289 24.01 -24.94 6.65
N VAL A 290 24.10 -23.71 7.17
CA VAL A 290 23.78 -22.48 6.44
C VAL A 290 24.97 -21.52 6.49
N ALA A 291 25.50 -21.17 5.34
CA ALA A 291 26.58 -20.21 5.19
C ALA A 291 26.05 -18.90 4.58
N ARG A 292 26.72 -17.79 4.90
CA ARG A 292 26.47 -16.50 4.27
C ARG A 292 27.56 -16.18 3.24
N LEU A 293 27.16 -15.81 2.05
CA LEU A 293 28.08 -15.46 0.96
C LEU A 293 28.54 -14.02 1.13
N GLY A 294 29.53 -13.80 2.02
CA GLY A 294 29.97 -12.48 2.49
C GLY A 294 30.91 -11.71 1.56
N GLY A 295 31.45 -12.35 0.50
CA GLY A 295 32.36 -11.74 -0.45
C GLY A 295 31.69 -10.89 -1.54
N GLY A 296 32.47 -10.47 -2.54
CA GLY A 296 31.98 -9.76 -3.72
C GLY A 296 31.28 -8.43 -3.44
N GLY A 297 31.80 -7.62 -2.52
CA GLY A 297 31.15 -6.39 -2.07
C GLY A 297 31.56 -5.12 -2.82
N GLY A 298 30.68 -4.12 -2.76
CA GLY A 298 30.89 -2.75 -3.24
C GLY A 298 29.82 -1.80 -2.71
N PRO A 299 29.91 -0.48 -2.98
CA PRO A 299 28.87 0.47 -2.63
C PRO A 299 27.57 0.13 -3.37
N ALA A 300 26.43 0.60 -2.86
CA ALA A 300 25.16 0.49 -3.56
C ALA A 300 25.24 1.14 -4.96
N LEU A 301 24.39 0.69 -5.88
CA LEU A 301 24.32 1.20 -7.24
C LEU A 301 23.87 2.67 -7.26
N GLY A 302 24.48 3.47 -8.14
CA GLY A 302 24.13 4.87 -8.32
C GLY A 302 24.88 5.84 -7.40
N ILE A 303 25.72 5.36 -6.45
CA ILE A 303 26.49 6.22 -5.52
C ILE A 303 27.82 6.65 -6.13
N VAL A 304 28.61 5.69 -6.63
CA VAL A 304 29.98 5.95 -7.08
C VAL A 304 30.08 5.61 -8.56
N GLU A 305 30.19 6.65 -9.39
CA GLU A 305 30.42 6.49 -10.84
C GLU A 305 31.78 5.80 -11.09
N GLY A 306 31.83 4.86 -12.03
CA GLY A 306 33.04 4.16 -12.41
C GLY A 306 33.58 3.17 -11.37
N PHE A 307 32.80 2.82 -10.33
CA PHE A 307 33.25 1.83 -9.34
C PHE A 307 33.43 0.45 -9.97
N ALA A 308 34.60 -0.17 -9.76
CA ALA A 308 34.94 -1.49 -10.24
C ALA A 308 34.47 -2.57 -9.24
N TYR A 309 33.28 -3.12 -9.46
CA TYR A 309 32.79 -4.26 -8.68
C TYR A 309 33.65 -5.50 -8.88
N ARG A 310 33.59 -6.41 -7.89
CA ARG A 310 34.25 -7.71 -7.96
C ARG A 310 33.25 -8.80 -7.66
N ALA A 311 33.29 -9.85 -8.47
CA ALA A 311 32.50 -11.06 -8.26
C ALA A 311 33.29 -12.04 -7.39
N ASP A 312 32.58 -12.67 -6.45
CA ASP A 312 33.07 -13.88 -5.76
C ASP A 312 32.34 -15.11 -6.30
N ARG A 313 32.84 -16.29 -5.96
CA ARG A 313 32.34 -17.56 -6.45
C ARG A 313 32.02 -18.50 -5.30
N ALA A 314 31.04 -19.36 -5.52
CA ALA A 314 30.74 -20.53 -4.70
C ALA A 314 30.23 -21.65 -5.61
N GLU A 315 29.94 -22.81 -5.07
CA GLU A 315 29.47 -23.98 -5.80
C GLU A 315 28.20 -24.51 -5.12
N LEU A 316 27.20 -24.84 -5.92
CA LEU A 316 25.99 -25.54 -5.51
C LEU A 316 26.16 -27.03 -5.77
N THR A 317 25.77 -27.82 -4.79
CA THR A 317 25.64 -29.27 -4.93
C THR A 317 24.16 -29.70 -4.94
N PRO A 318 23.83 -30.88 -5.46
CA PRO A 318 22.44 -31.34 -5.51
C PRO A 318 21.73 -31.20 -4.14
N GLY A 319 20.54 -30.61 -4.13
CA GLY A 319 19.73 -30.35 -2.95
C GLY A 319 20.06 -29.06 -2.20
N ASP A 320 21.11 -28.32 -2.58
CA ASP A 320 21.43 -27.03 -1.98
C ASP A 320 20.37 -25.98 -2.30
N ARG A 321 20.22 -25.02 -1.38
CA ARG A 321 19.28 -23.90 -1.51
C ARG A 321 19.99 -22.57 -1.33
N LEU A 322 19.79 -21.67 -2.30
CA LEU A 322 20.31 -20.31 -2.27
C LEU A 322 19.17 -19.34 -2.06
N LEU A 323 19.22 -18.57 -0.97
CA LEU A 323 18.24 -17.56 -0.61
C LEU A 323 18.88 -16.17 -0.65
N ILE A 324 18.22 -15.24 -1.32
CA ILE A 324 18.52 -13.80 -1.26
C ILE A 324 17.29 -13.11 -0.67
N VAL A 325 17.49 -12.20 0.28
CA VAL A 325 16.41 -11.45 0.94
C VAL A 325 16.80 -9.98 1.05
N THR A 326 15.82 -9.07 1.08
CA THR A 326 16.03 -7.67 1.47
C THR A 326 16.02 -7.53 2.99
N ASP A 327 16.47 -6.39 3.49
CA ASP A 327 16.56 -6.06 4.92
C ASP A 327 15.19 -5.96 5.60
N GLY A 328 14.10 -5.75 4.85
CA GLY A 328 12.74 -5.82 5.37
C GLY A 328 12.40 -7.11 6.12
N PHE A 329 13.10 -8.23 5.82
CA PHE A 329 13.01 -9.44 6.63
C PHE A 329 13.77 -9.34 7.95
N THR A 330 14.96 -8.76 7.95
CA THR A 330 15.86 -8.76 9.11
C THR A 330 15.68 -7.55 10.02
N GLU A 331 15.14 -6.46 9.49
CA GLU A 331 14.89 -5.20 10.21
C GLU A 331 13.43 -5.03 10.67
N ALA A 332 12.58 -6.05 10.46
CA ALA A 332 11.24 -6.10 11.05
C ALA A 332 11.31 -5.97 12.57
N GLN A 333 10.41 -5.22 13.18
CA GLN A 333 10.44 -4.86 14.61
C GLN A 333 9.23 -5.41 15.34
N ASP A 334 9.47 -5.90 16.55
CA ASP A 334 8.41 -6.20 17.51
C ASP A 334 7.87 -4.91 18.19
N PRO A 335 6.78 -4.97 18.98
CA PRO A 335 6.27 -3.81 19.72
C PRO A 335 7.27 -3.19 20.72
N ALA A 336 8.34 -3.88 21.06
CA ALA A 336 9.42 -3.37 21.94
C ALA A 336 10.55 -2.70 21.13
N GLY A 337 10.49 -2.72 19.78
CA GLY A 337 11.52 -2.20 18.90
C GLY A 337 12.71 -3.14 18.70
N THR A 338 12.59 -4.43 19.05
CA THR A 338 13.62 -5.43 18.82
C THR A 338 13.60 -5.85 17.36
N LEU A 339 14.78 -5.97 16.72
CA LEU A 339 14.86 -6.45 15.33
C LEU A 339 14.72 -7.97 15.27
N TYR A 340 14.06 -8.45 14.21
CA TYR A 340 13.95 -9.90 13.91
C TYR A 340 15.31 -10.55 13.71
N GLY A 341 16.21 -9.87 13.01
CA GLY A 341 17.59 -10.28 12.83
C GLY A 341 17.78 -11.37 11.78
N GLU A 342 19.02 -11.81 11.65
CA GLU A 342 19.43 -12.73 10.58
C GLU A 342 19.32 -14.22 10.96
N ALA A 343 19.45 -14.55 12.23
CA ALA A 343 19.51 -15.94 12.70
C ALA A 343 18.22 -16.72 12.38
N PRO A 344 17.00 -16.18 12.62
CA PRO A 344 15.78 -16.89 12.31
C PRO A 344 15.60 -17.18 10.81
N ILE A 345 16.11 -16.32 9.92
CA ILE A 345 16.07 -16.54 8.46
C ILE A 345 16.89 -17.78 8.09
N GLY A 346 18.10 -17.92 8.67
CA GLY A 346 18.95 -19.09 8.46
C GLY A 346 18.30 -20.39 8.98
N GLU A 347 17.68 -20.35 10.16
CA GLU A 347 16.98 -21.48 10.77
C GLU A 347 15.78 -21.93 9.93
N LEU A 348 14.95 -21.00 9.47
CA LEU A 348 13.83 -21.29 8.59
C LEU A 348 14.28 -21.86 7.25
N LEU A 349 15.37 -21.34 6.70
CA LEU A 349 15.95 -21.88 5.46
C LEU A 349 16.47 -23.30 5.68
N ALA A 350 17.15 -23.59 6.81
CA ALA A 350 17.65 -24.93 7.12
C ALA A 350 16.52 -25.95 7.29
N ALA A 351 15.43 -25.55 7.97
CA ALA A 351 14.28 -26.43 8.25
C ALA A 351 13.31 -26.57 7.08
N GLY A 352 13.29 -25.62 6.13
CA GLY A 352 12.30 -25.53 5.07
C GLY A 352 12.49 -26.54 3.94
N SER A 353 11.40 -26.82 3.22
CA SER A 353 11.37 -27.75 2.06
C SER A 353 11.70 -27.09 0.72
N GLY A 354 12.01 -25.79 0.69
CA GLY A 354 12.23 -25.03 -0.55
C GLY A 354 10.94 -24.50 -1.21
N GLY A 355 11.12 -23.75 -2.29
CA GLY A 355 10.03 -23.23 -3.11
C GLY A 355 9.19 -22.14 -2.44
N GLN A 356 8.03 -21.84 -3.04
CA GLN A 356 7.14 -20.75 -2.62
C GLN A 356 6.58 -20.94 -1.19
N ALA A 357 6.42 -22.17 -0.74
CA ALA A 357 5.93 -22.46 0.61
C ALA A 357 6.93 -22.00 1.68
N CYS A 358 8.23 -22.20 1.44
CA CYS A 358 9.29 -21.74 2.33
C CYS A 358 9.30 -20.20 2.46
N LEU A 359 9.20 -19.48 1.33
CA LEU A 359 9.15 -18.02 1.35
C LEU A 359 7.91 -17.50 2.10
N ARG A 360 6.76 -18.12 1.91
CA ARG A 360 5.54 -17.75 2.67
C ARG A 360 5.70 -17.98 4.16
N SER A 361 6.26 -19.12 4.56
CA SER A 361 6.53 -19.39 6.00
C SER A 361 7.46 -18.37 6.62
N MET A 362 8.46 -17.86 5.88
CA MET A 362 9.32 -16.78 6.33
C MET A 362 8.55 -15.47 6.57
N VAL A 363 7.68 -15.09 5.64
CA VAL A 363 6.82 -13.90 5.81
C VAL A 363 5.88 -14.07 7.00
N GLU A 364 5.25 -15.24 7.15
CA GLU A 364 4.35 -15.52 8.28
C GLU A 364 5.10 -15.44 9.62
N ALA A 365 6.34 -15.91 9.68
CA ALA A 365 7.18 -15.84 10.87
C ALA A 365 7.53 -14.39 11.24
N VAL A 366 7.88 -13.55 10.24
CA VAL A 366 8.14 -12.12 10.45
C VAL A 366 6.88 -11.43 10.94
N ARG A 367 5.72 -11.64 10.30
CA ARG A 367 4.44 -11.06 10.71
C ARG A 367 4.01 -11.47 12.12
N ALA A 368 4.27 -12.73 12.50
CA ALA A 368 4.02 -13.19 13.86
C ALA A 368 4.92 -12.49 14.89
N PHE A 369 6.16 -12.17 14.51
CA PHE A 369 7.10 -11.42 15.34
C PHE A 369 6.69 -9.94 15.48
N GLU A 370 6.23 -9.30 14.41
CA GLU A 370 5.71 -7.93 14.40
C GLU A 370 4.47 -7.77 15.30
N ALA A 371 3.76 -8.86 15.59
CA ALA A 371 2.64 -8.90 16.54
C ALA A 371 1.54 -7.85 16.28
N GLY A 372 1.34 -7.46 15.01
CA GLY A 372 0.34 -6.48 14.58
C GLY A 372 0.89 -5.06 14.38
N GLU A 373 2.16 -4.81 14.63
CA GLU A 373 2.80 -3.56 14.20
C GLU A 373 2.81 -3.44 12.67
N PRO A 374 2.74 -2.23 12.12
CA PRO A 374 2.84 -2.03 10.69
C PRO A 374 4.20 -2.48 10.15
N GLN A 375 4.19 -3.18 9.02
CA GLN A 375 5.40 -3.55 8.29
C GLN A 375 6.30 -2.33 8.05
N SER A 376 7.54 -2.40 8.48
CA SER A 376 8.51 -1.28 8.44
C SER A 376 9.08 -1.05 7.05
N ASP A 377 9.38 -2.11 6.30
CA ASP A 377 9.94 -2.06 4.95
C ASP A 377 9.41 -3.15 4.03
N ASP A 378 9.67 -3.01 2.71
CA ASP A 378 9.33 -4.00 1.72
C ASP A 378 10.03 -5.33 2.03
N MET A 379 9.34 -6.46 1.87
CA MET A 379 9.92 -7.79 2.02
C MET A 379 10.04 -8.44 0.63
N ALA A 380 11.27 -8.62 0.17
CA ALA A 380 11.54 -9.30 -1.08
C ALA A 380 12.50 -10.47 -0.88
N ALA A 381 12.24 -11.57 -1.61
CA ALA A 381 13.04 -12.77 -1.50
C ALA A 381 13.08 -13.57 -2.80
N ILE A 382 14.21 -14.20 -3.07
CA ILE A 382 14.38 -15.21 -4.13
C ILE A 382 14.99 -16.46 -3.51
N LEU A 383 14.40 -17.62 -3.77
CA LEU A 383 14.90 -18.92 -3.35
C LEU A 383 15.11 -19.81 -4.57
N LEU A 384 16.35 -20.19 -4.81
CA LEU A 384 16.73 -21.23 -5.77
C LEU A 384 16.97 -22.55 -5.02
N THR A 385 16.34 -23.62 -5.46
CA THR A 385 16.70 -25.02 -5.09
C THR A 385 17.35 -25.68 -6.28
N PHE A 386 18.59 -26.15 -6.08
CA PHE A 386 19.42 -26.69 -7.13
C PHE A 386 19.38 -28.22 -7.09
N ASP A 387 19.05 -28.84 -8.23
CA ASP A 387 18.92 -30.28 -8.41
C ASP A 387 18.02 -30.92 -7.32
N VAL A 388 16.74 -30.58 -7.40
CA VAL A 388 15.70 -31.08 -6.47
C VAL A 388 15.70 -32.59 -6.50
N ILE A 389 15.99 -33.22 -5.36
CA ILE A 389 16.04 -34.70 -5.19
C ILE A 389 14.63 -35.24 -5.05
#